data_741dcc909bbd8e150e4742bf5551f594
#
_entry.id   741dcc909bbd8e150e4742bf5551f594
#
_cell.length_a   1.000
_cell.length_b   1.000
_cell.length_c   1.000
_cell.angle_alpha   90.00
_cell.angle_beta   90.00
_cell.angle_gamma   90.00
#
_symmetry.space_group_name_H-M   'P 1'
#
loop_
_entity.id
_entity.type
_entity.pdbx_description
1 polymer ?
#
loop_
_entity_poly.entity_id
_entity_poly.type
_entity_poly.pdbx_seq_one_letter_code
_entity_poly.pdbx_strand_id
1 'polypeptide(L)'
;MNRVIPTLLSCAVAFASMEAMAAADLVLINGNIFTADHARPKVQALAVQDGKVLQVGSDAQIKVLIEPSTRVINLAGKTLMPGLIDSHSHAIFGGLELASANMGDEQVSLDELEKRLRGWREDGKAKHGDVLSVAGMSSAYWAQAEAFAQRFNQGEWAQVPIVFIGSDHHTAWANNVMLTRAGIDATLINTLPAAERDTIGRLANGAPNGFLVDAGWDRVASVMPKASPADLLRAAQAALRFNNSLGITAWMDPAANAAPGEPVFALKPTEKTVGVLPVYKALSETGAMSAHVAALLVANPRSRPADLDTLDSVRKQFQDIPNLSLPGIKIFADGVLEFPAQSAALINPYNNSHKQGELLIDPAHFGELVSAADQRGWLVHIHAIGDRAVRESLNGIEQARKDRQSGVTHSITHLQLVNPKEFARFKPLNVIASMQLLWASADEYTLDMIKPYVSALAFRYQYPAHSLLKQGATIAGASDWPVSSPNPFNAMAQAITRVGPKGVLNAAEGIDRETMFYAYTVNAARTIGLEQRIGSLEPGKQADFIIVDRDVFKVDEKALHDTRVLSTWFAGREVYAPAAH
;
A
#
# COMPACT_ATOMS: atom_id res chain seq x y z
N MET A 1 -26.10 -40.14 -81.33
CA MET A 1 -25.82 -40.85 -80.07
C MET A 1 -25.52 -39.82 -79.01
N ASN A 2 -26.57 -39.38 -78.30
CA ASN A 2 -26.47 -38.37 -77.25
C ASN A 2 -26.26 -39.07 -75.91
N ARG A 3 -25.15 -38.73 -75.22
CA ARG A 3 -24.92 -39.16 -73.83
C ARG A 3 -25.38 -38.05 -72.87
N VAL A 4 -26.37 -38.38 -72.08
CA VAL A 4 -26.85 -37.57 -70.97
C VAL A 4 -26.00 -37.90 -69.73
N ILE A 5 -25.40 -36.84 -69.12
CA ILE A 5 -24.66 -36.97 -67.85
C ILE A 5 -25.63 -36.50 -66.75
N PRO A 6 -25.87 -37.28 -65.68
CA PRO A 6 -26.69 -36.79 -64.57
C PRO A 6 -25.82 -35.94 -63.61
N THR A 7 -26.30 -34.73 -63.33
CA THR A 7 -25.72 -33.84 -62.34
C THR A 7 -26.18 -34.26 -60.94
N LEU A 8 -25.27 -34.76 -60.14
CA LEU A 8 -25.48 -35.03 -58.71
C LEU A 8 -25.46 -33.72 -57.94
N LEU A 9 -26.61 -33.34 -57.37
CA LEU A 9 -26.76 -32.22 -56.48
C LEU A 9 -26.37 -32.65 -55.05
N SER A 10 -25.16 -32.28 -54.62
CA SER A 10 -24.71 -32.49 -53.24
C SER A 10 -25.32 -31.44 -52.32
N CYS A 11 -26.30 -31.82 -51.52
CA CYS A 11 -26.76 -31.02 -50.38
C CYS A 11 -25.70 -31.05 -49.28
N ALA A 12 -24.90 -30.00 -49.15
CA ALA A 12 -24.07 -29.77 -47.97
C ALA A 12 -24.96 -29.33 -46.79
N VAL A 13 -25.22 -30.23 -45.86
CA VAL A 13 -25.83 -29.89 -44.57
C VAL A 13 -24.77 -29.24 -43.74
N ALA A 14 -24.86 -27.91 -43.58
CA ALA A 14 -24.05 -27.14 -42.63
C ALA A 14 -24.50 -27.51 -41.21
N PHE A 15 -23.76 -28.42 -40.55
CA PHE A 15 -23.85 -28.53 -39.09
C PHE A 15 -23.25 -27.27 -38.48
N ALA A 16 -24.11 -26.34 -38.10
CA ALA A 16 -23.74 -25.32 -37.13
C ALA A 16 -23.42 -26.05 -35.82
N SER A 17 -22.14 -26.17 -35.49
CA SER A 17 -21.70 -26.60 -34.18
C SER A 17 -22.26 -25.55 -33.19
N MET A 18 -23.34 -25.88 -32.48
CA MET A 18 -23.68 -25.21 -31.24
C MET A 18 -22.53 -25.49 -30.30
N GLU A 19 -21.63 -24.52 -30.15
CA GLU A 19 -20.72 -24.53 -28.99
C GLU A 19 -21.63 -24.66 -27.77
N ALA A 20 -21.49 -25.78 -27.05
CA ALA A 20 -22.18 -25.97 -25.80
C ALA A 20 -21.78 -24.77 -24.90
N MET A 21 -22.71 -23.89 -24.59
CA MET A 21 -22.46 -22.78 -23.66
C MET A 21 -21.96 -23.43 -22.37
N ALA A 22 -20.76 -23.05 -21.97
CA ALA A 22 -20.15 -23.57 -20.76
C ALA A 22 -21.07 -23.26 -19.55
N ALA A 23 -21.41 -24.30 -18.79
CA ALA A 23 -22.26 -24.16 -17.62
C ALA A 23 -21.52 -23.34 -16.54
N ALA A 24 -22.22 -22.46 -15.86
CA ALA A 24 -21.65 -21.69 -14.77
C ALA A 24 -21.58 -22.52 -13.48
N ASP A 25 -20.48 -22.40 -12.73
CA ASP A 25 -20.34 -22.98 -11.39
C ASP A 25 -21.12 -22.17 -10.35
N LEU A 26 -21.13 -20.85 -10.52
CA LEU A 26 -21.77 -19.89 -9.61
C LEU A 26 -22.47 -18.80 -10.43
N VAL A 27 -23.70 -18.50 -10.05
CA VAL A 27 -24.50 -17.41 -10.61
C VAL A 27 -25.03 -16.53 -9.49
N LEU A 28 -24.81 -15.20 -9.63
CA LEU A 28 -25.35 -14.19 -8.73
C LEU A 28 -26.36 -13.34 -9.50
N ILE A 29 -27.58 -13.20 -8.97
CA ILE A 29 -28.71 -12.53 -9.62
C ILE A 29 -29.36 -11.48 -8.71
N ASN A 30 -30.18 -10.63 -9.30
CA ASN A 30 -30.95 -9.59 -8.60
C ASN A 30 -30.02 -8.64 -7.82
N GLY A 31 -28.88 -8.27 -8.38
CA GLY A 31 -27.88 -7.42 -7.74
C GLY A 31 -27.83 -5.99 -8.28
N ASN A 32 -27.18 -5.13 -7.49
CA ASN A 32 -26.66 -3.85 -7.94
C ASN A 32 -25.14 -4.02 -8.11
N ILE A 33 -24.72 -4.44 -9.30
CA ILE A 33 -23.33 -4.85 -9.57
C ILE A 33 -22.57 -3.75 -10.27
N PHE A 34 -21.48 -3.28 -9.63
CA PHE A 34 -20.47 -2.46 -10.23
C PHE A 34 -19.35 -3.35 -10.79
N THR A 35 -19.04 -3.22 -12.06
CA THR A 35 -18.06 -4.10 -12.72
C THR A 35 -16.65 -3.54 -12.76
N ALA A 36 -16.48 -2.24 -12.58
CA ALA A 36 -15.27 -1.46 -12.87
C ALA A 36 -14.81 -1.54 -14.33
N ASP A 37 -15.63 -2.08 -15.23
CA ASP A 37 -15.46 -1.94 -16.68
C ASP A 37 -16.12 -0.65 -17.16
N HIS A 38 -15.33 0.26 -17.71
CA HIS A 38 -15.84 1.55 -18.22
C HIS A 38 -16.87 1.39 -19.35
N ALA A 39 -16.80 0.30 -20.11
CA ALA A 39 -17.76 0.04 -21.18
C ALA A 39 -19.12 -0.45 -20.65
N ARG A 40 -19.12 -1.09 -19.49
CA ARG A 40 -20.33 -1.68 -18.87
C ARG A 40 -20.27 -1.58 -17.34
N PRO A 41 -20.29 -0.38 -16.76
CA PRO A 41 -19.99 -0.19 -15.34
C PRO A 41 -21.04 -0.76 -14.39
N LYS A 42 -22.29 -0.97 -14.83
CA LYS A 42 -23.39 -1.47 -14.00
C LYS A 42 -24.15 -2.59 -14.68
N VAL A 43 -24.37 -3.69 -13.94
CA VAL A 43 -25.15 -4.86 -14.38
C VAL A 43 -26.00 -5.40 -13.23
N GLN A 44 -26.86 -6.42 -13.50
CA GLN A 44 -27.77 -7.03 -12.51
C GLN A 44 -27.27 -8.40 -12.03
N ALA A 45 -26.50 -9.09 -12.86
CA ALA A 45 -26.10 -10.47 -12.61
C ALA A 45 -24.69 -10.77 -13.11
N LEU A 46 -24.08 -11.79 -12.50
CA LEU A 46 -22.74 -12.29 -12.76
C LEU A 46 -22.77 -13.82 -12.81
N ALA A 47 -22.12 -14.42 -13.82
CA ALA A 47 -21.84 -15.86 -13.89
C ALA A 47 -20.33 -16.09 -13.76
N VAL A 48 -19.95 -17.12 -13.02
CA VAL A 48 -18.57 -17.55 -12.77
C VAL A 48 -18.40 -18.99 -13.21
N GLN A 49 -17.28 -19.29 -13.83
CA GLN A 49 -16.84 -20.64 -14.19
C GLN A 49 -15.33 -20.77 -13.97
N ASP A 50 -14.90 -21.87 -13.37
CA ASP A 50 -13.48 -22.18 -13.11
C ASP A 50 -12.73 -21.02 -12.43
N GLY A 51 -13.39 -20.34 -11.49
CA GLY A 51 -12.85 -19.21 -10.75
C GLY A 51 -12.71 -17.90 -11.54
N LYS A 52 -13.26 -17.85 -12.76
CA LYS A 52 -13.23 -16.66 -13.63
C LYS A 52 -14.63 -16.15 -13.92
N VAL A 53 -14.73 -14.87 -14.21
CA VAL A 53 -15.94 -14.26 -14.74
C VAL A 53 -16.24 -14.89 -16.10
N LEU A 54 -17.35 -15.60 -16.20
CA LEU A 54 -17.85 -16.14 -17.45
C LEU A 54 -18.63 -15.08 -18.24
N GLN A 55 -19.57 -14.40 -17.56
CA GLN A 55 -20.41 -13.38 -18.17
C GLN A 55 -20.99 -12.43 -17.11
N VAL A 56 -21.21 -11.18 -17.50
CA VAL A 56 -21.98 -10.18 -16.74
C VAL A 56 -23.12 -9.64 -17.61
N GLY A 57 -24.25 -9.29 -16.99
CA GLY A 57 -25.40 -8.75 -17.77
C GLY A 57 -26.67 -8.57 -16.94
N SER A 58 -27.82 -8.61 -17.63
CA SER A 58 -29.11 -8.64 -16.98
C SER A 58 -29.38 -10.03 -16.37
N ASP A 59 -30.31 -10.09 -15.41
CA ASP A 59 -30.78 -11.37 -14.85
C ASP A 59 -31.24 -12.36 -15.92
N ALA A 60 -31.96 -11.86 -16.94
CA ALA A 60 -32.46 -12.70 -18.03
C ALA A 60 -31.30 -13.33 -18.85
N GLN A 61 -30.23 -12.57 -19.09
CA GLN A 61 -29.06 -13.05 -19.84
C GLN A 61 -28.24 -14.07 -19.06
N ILE A 62 -28.17 -13.95 -17.74
CA ILE A 62 -27.32 -14.81 -16.90
C ILE A 62 -28.08 -16.07 -16.46
N LYS A 63 -29.40 -16.00 -16.25
CA LYS A 63 -30.21 -17.17 -15.82
C LYS A 63 -30.18 -18.33 -16.81
N VAL A 64 -29.90 -18.08 -18.08
CA VAL A 64 -29.80 -19.16 -19.10
C VAL A 64 -28.54 -20.02 -18.93
N LEU A 65 -27.57 -19.60 -18.11
CA LEU A 65 -26.34 -20.32 -17.78
C LEU A 65 -26.48 -21.22 -16.56
N ILE A 66 -27.66 -21.25 -15.93
CA ILE A 66 -27.93 -22.05 -14.73
C ILE A 66 -28.24 -23.48 -15.15
N GLU A 67 -27.43 -24.40 -14.68
CA GLU A 67 -27.59 -25.85 -14.78
C GLU A 67 -27.89 -26.45 -13.39
N PRO A 68 -28.30 -27.72 -13.27
CA PRO A 68 -28.59 -28.34 -11.98
C PRO A 68 -27.44 -28.33 -10.97
N SER A 69 -26.19 -28.26 -11.44
CA SER A 69 -24.98 -28.17 -10.61
C SER A 69 -24.60 -26.74 -10.23
N THR A 70 -25.21 -25.73 -10.84
CA THR A 70 -24.88 -24.32 -10.61
C THR A 70 -25.32 -23.85 -9.22
N ARG A 71 -24.41 -23.31 -8.42
CA ARG A 71 -24.75 -22.60 -7.19
C ARG A 71 -25.36 -21.24 -7.55
N VAL A 72 -26.57 -20.95 -7.08
CA VAL A 72 -27.27 -19.68 -7.34
C VAL A 72 -27.37 -18.86 -6.06
N ILE A 73 -26.93 -17.60 -6.11
CA ILE A 73 -27.04 -16.63 -5.02
C ILE A 73 -27.95 -15.49 -5.46
N ASN A 74 -29.03 -15.25 -4.70
CA ASN A 74 -29.87 -14.08 -4.87
C ASN A 74 -29.34 -12.93 -4.03
N LEU A 75 -28.84 -11.87 -4.69
CA LEU A 75 -28.31 -10.68 -4.01
C LEU A 75 -29.37 -9.81 -3.36
N ALA A 76 -30.64 -9.97 -3.75
CA ALA A 76 -31.76 -9.21 -3.19
C ALA A 76 -31.54 -7.69 -3.17
N GLY A 77 -30.94 -7.16 -4.24
CA GLY A 77 -30.62 -5.74 -4.41
C GLY A 77 -29.34 -5.27 -3.73
N LYS A 78 -28.59 -6.17 -3.06
CA LYS A 78 -27.29 -5.80 -2.47
C LYS A 78 -26.28 -5.37 -3.52
N THR A 79 -25.33 -4.54 -3.10
CA THR A 79 -24.22 -4.12 -3.95
C THR A 79 -23.16 -5.21 -3.98
N LEU A 80 -22.73 -5.54 -5.21
CA LEU A 80 -21.56 -6.35 -5.50
C LEU A 80 -20.57 -5.51 -6.33
N MET A 81 -19.28 -5.63 -6.03
CA MET A 81 -18.22 -4.96 -6.77
C MET A 81 -16.96 -5.83 -6.84
N PRO A 82 -16.01 -5.54 -7.74
CA PRO A 82 -14.74 -6.26 -7.76
C PRO A 82 -14.08 -6.28 -6.39
N GLY A 83 -13.31 -7.31 -6.10
CA GLY A 83 -12.45 -7.35 -4.93
C GLY A 83 -11.55 -6.11 -4.90
N LEU A 84 -11.45 -5.49 -3.73
CA LEU A 84 -10.70 -4.26 -3.57
C LEU A 84 -9.20 -4.53 -3.60
N ILE A 85 -8.44 -3.58 -4.09
CA ILE A 85 -6.99 -3.68 -4.30
C ILE A 85 -6.31 -2.51 -3.61
N ASP A 86 -5.35 -2.82 -2.74
CA ASP A 86 -4.51 -1.83 -2.08
C ASP A 86 -3.21 -1.65 -2.87
N SER A 87 -2.99 -0.49 -3.45
CA SER A 87 -1.82 -0.26 -4.30
C SER A 87 -0.51 0.01 -3.53
N HIS A 88 -0.54 -0.03 -2.18
CA HIS A 88 0.63 0.09 -1.31
C HIS A 88 0.29 -0.35 0.11
N SER A 89 0.77 -1.52 0.52
CA SER A 89 0.48 -2.09 1.85
C SER A 89 1.59 -3.04 2.30
N HIS A 90 2.13 -2.84 3.50
CA HIS A 90 3.09 -3.73 4.15
C HIS A 90 2.36 -4.81 4.96
N ALA A 91 1.56 -5.63 4.28
CA ALA A 91 0.55 -6.50 4.90
C ALA A 91 1.11 -7.45 5.96
N ILE A 92 2.31 -8.03 5.78
CA ILE A 92 2.91 -8.93 6.78
C ILE A 92 3.37 -8.15 8.02
N PHE A 93 3.88 -6.93 7.85
CA PHE A 93 4.22 -6.06 8.98
C PHE A 93 2.98 -5.68 9.78
N GLY A 94 1.89 -5.29 9.10
CA GLY A 94 0.61 -5.04 9.73
C GLY A 94 0.07 -6.28 10.47
N GLY A 95 0.24 -7.46 9.89
CA GLY A 95 -0.13 -8.73 10.53
C GLY A 95 0.63 -9.03 11.82
N LEU A 96 1.90 -8.62 11.93
CA LEU A 96 2.67 -8.68 13.18
C LEU A 96 2.10 -7.72 14.21
N GLU A 97 1.75 -6.50 13.81
CA GLU A 97 1.22 -5.48 14.71
C GLU A 97 -0.17 -5.79 15.25
N LEU A 98 -1.01 -6.53 14.50
CA LEU A 98 -2.30 -7.00 15.01
C LEU A 98 -2.20 -7.81 16.30
N ALA A 99 -1.07 -8.46 16.55
CA ALA A 99 -0.83 -9.29 17.75
C ALA A 99 0.05 -8.59 18.80
N SER A 100 0.60 -7.42 18.50
CA SER A 100 1.59 -6.71 19.32
C SER A 100 0.97 -5.54 20.10
N ALA A 101 1.75 -4.97 21.02
CA ALA A 101 1.39 -3.71 21.67
C ALA A 101 1.39 -2.58 20.63
N ASN A 102 0.25 -1.95 20.45
CA ASN A 102 0.07 -0.90 19.46
C ASN A 102 -0.84 0.19 20.02
N MET A 103 -0.44 1.46 19.87
CA MET A 103 -1.21 2.63 20.31
C MET A 103 -2.31 3.03 19.33
N GLY A 104 -2.24 2.56 18.08
CA GLY A 104 -3.22 2.93 17.04
C GLY A 104 -3.29 4.43 16.80
N ASP A 105 -2.18 5.13 16.93
CA ASP A 105 -2.03 6.59 16.82
C ASP A 105 -2.72 7.40 17.94
N GLU A 106 -3.21 6.72 18.98
CA GLU A 106 -3.84 7.37 20.12
C GLU A 106 -2.81 8.13 20.96
N GLN A 107 -3.16 9.36 21.36
CA GLN A 107 -2.38 10.14 22.30
C GLN A 107 -2.95 10.02 23.70
N VAL A 108 -2.10 9.62 24.63
CA VAL A 108 -2.42 9.57 26.06
C VAL A 108 -1.32 10.27 26.87
N SER A 109 -1.55 10.53 28.15
CA SER A 109 -0.50 11.02 29.04
C SER A 109 0.63 9.99 29.18
N LEU A 110 1.85 10.43 29.52
CA LEU A 110 2.97 9.53 29.78
C LEU A 110 2.68 8.56 30.95
N ASP A 111 1.86 8.95 31.93
CA ASP A 111 1.44 8.07 33.03
C ASP A 111 0.56 6.92 32.53
N GLU A 112 -0.39 7.21 31.64
CA GLU A 112 -1.23 6.20 31.04
C GLU A 112 -0.44 5.31 30.05
N LEU A 113 0.48 5.89 29.27
CA LEU A 113 1.37 5.11 28.40
C LEU A 113 2.22 4.14 29.20
N GLU A 114 2.83 4.59 30.30
CA GLU A 114 3.62 3.73 31.19
C GLU A 114 2.77 2.62 31.79
N LYS A 115 1.56 2.93 32.23
CA LYS A 115 0.61 1.93 32.75
C LYS A 115 0.25 0.89 31.69
N ARG A 116 -0.02 1.32 30.44
CA ARG A 116 -0.25 0.40 29.31
C ARG A 116 0.97 -0.47 29.03
N LEU A 117 2.17 0.12 29.04
CA LEU A 117 3.43 -0.62 28.83
C LEU A 117 3.62 -1.73 29.88
N ARG A 118 3.33 -1.46 31.18
CA ARG A 118 3.35 -2.48 32.24
C ARG A 118 2.37 -3.61 31.92
N GLY A 119 1.12 -3.30 31.58
CA GLY A 119 0.12 -4.30 31.19
C GLY A 119 0.55 -5.14 30.00
N TRP A 120 1.05 -4.51 28.93
CA TRP A 120 1.56 -5.21 27.75
C TRP A 120 2.85 -6.00 28.01
N ARG A 121 3.67 -5.59 28.98
CA ARG A 121 4.80 -6.39 29.45
C ARG A 121 4.33 -7.66 30.16
N GLU A 122 3.28 -7.57 30.99
CA GLU A 122 2.71 -8.68 31.73
C GLU A 122 2.01 -9.69 30.82
N ASP A 123 1.16 -9.23 29.89
CA ASP A 123 0.43 -10.08 28.94
C ASP A 123 1.29 -10.53 27.74
N GLY A 124 2.51 -10.02 27.61
CA GLY A 124 3.48 -10.40 26.60
C GLY A 124 3.37 -9.65 25.28
N LYS A 125 2.35 -8.80 25.07
CA LYS A 125 2.15 -8.09 23.80
C LYS A 125 3.28 -7.12 23.42
N ALA A 126 3.91 -6.48 24.42
CA ALA A 126 5.07 -5.62 24.18
C ALA A 126 6.37 -6.39 24.01
N LYS A 127 6.41 -7.69 24.32
CA LYS A 127 7.66 -8.46 24.28
C LYS A 127 8.05 -8.86 22.86
N HIS A 128 9.19 -8.38 22.43
CA HIS A 128 9.85 -8.76 21.20
C HIS A 128 11.24 -9.31 21.55
N GLY A 129 11.34 -10.62 21.80
CA GLY A 129 12.51 -11.21 22.42
C GLY A 129 12.75 -10.63 23.82
N ASP A 130 13.91 -10.01 24.03
CA ASP A 130 14.28 -9.30 25.26
C ASP A 130 13.96 -7.80 25.26
N VAL A 131 13.44 -7.26 24.13
CA VAL A 131 13.07 -5.85 23.97
C VAL A 131 11.58 -5.67 24.24
N LEU A 132 11.21 -4.59 24.92
CA LEU A 132 9.85 -4.09 24.95
C LEU A 132 9.65 -3.11 23.78
N SER A 133 8.71 -3.40 22.91
CA SER A 133 8.38 -2.53 21.77
C SER A 133 6.88 -2.23 21.74
N VAL A 134 6.55 -0.97 21.43
CA VAL A 134 5.17 -0.50 21.23
C VAL A 134 5.14 0.22 19.89
N ALA A 135 4.29 -0.23 18.98
CA ALA A 135 4.07 0.40 17.68
C ALA A 135 2.93 1.44 17.72
N GLY A 136 2.72 2.13 16.60
CA GLY A 136 1.60 3.03 16.41
C GLY A 136 1.63 4.27 17.29
N MET A 137 2.82 4.76 17.66
CA MET A 137 2.97 5.99 18.45
C MET A 137 2.70 7.21 17.58
N SER A 138 1.84 8.11 18.03
CA SER A 138 1.64 9.40 17.36
C SER A 138 2.93 10.22 17.30
N SER A 139 3.23 10.83 16.17
CA SER A 139 4.40 11.70 15.99
C SER A 139 4.40 12.92 16.95
N ALA A 140 3.26 13.27 17.53
CA ALA A 140 3.14 14.31 18.56
C ALA A 140 3.97 14.03 19.82
N TYR A 141 4.25 12.76 20.11
CA TYR A 141 5.09 12.38 21.25
C TYR A 141 6.54 12.84 21.11
N TRP A 142 7.05 12.99 19.90
CA TRP A 142 8.48 13.23 19.66
C TRP A 142 8.93 14.62 20.11
N ALA A 143 8.01 15.59 20.18
CA ALA A 143 8.28 16.88 20.82
C ALA A 143 8.57 16.76 22.34
N GLN A 144 8.26 15.60 22.95
CA GLN A 144 8.46 15.30 24.37
C GLN A 144 9.59 14.28 24.60
N ALA A 145 10.52 14.12 23.66
CA ALA A 145 11.59 13.10 23.75
C ALA A 145 12.40 13.15 25.07
N GLU A 146 12.61 14.35 25.64
CA GLU A 146 13.28 14.49 26.94
C GLU A 146 12.44 13.97 28.10
N ALA A 147 11.12 14.16 28.07
CA ALA A 147 10.21 13.62 29.10
C ALA A 147 10.15 12.08 29.02
N PHE A 148 10.20 11.51 27.81
CA PHE A 148 10.39 10.06 27.64
C PHE A 148 11.70 9.60 28.28
N ALA A 149 12.80 10.32 28.05
CA ALA A 149 14.11 9.98 28.62
C ALA A 149 14.10 10.02 30.15
N GLN A 150 13.44 11.02 30.74
CA GLN A 150 13.28 11.14 32.19
C GLN A 150 12.43 9.99 32.77
N ARG A 151 11.48 9.44 32.02
CA ARG A 151 10.60 8.37 32.48
C ARG A 151 11.18 6.97 32.24
N PHE A 152 11.62 6.68 31.03
CA PHE A 152 11.95 5.33 30.59
C PHE A 152 13.45 4.98 30.68
N ASN A 153 14.29 5.86 31.23
CA ASN A 153 15.69 5.56 31.56
C ASN A 153 15.93 5.36 33.06
N GLN A 154 14.87 5.31 33.88
CA GLN A 154 14.99 5.27 35.35
C GLN A 154 14.14 4.15 35.96
N GLY A 155 14.32 3.93 37.27
CA GLY A 155 13.51 2.97 38.04
C GLY A 155 13.52 1.57 37.43
N GLU A 156 12.36 0.97 37.29
CA GLU A 156 12.22 -0.39 36.74
C GLU A 156 12.61 -0.49 35.24
N TRP A 157 12.66 0.62 34.53
CA TRP A 157 13.00 0.68 33.12
C TRP A 157 14.48 0.85 32.85
N ALA A 158 15.29 1.19 33.85
CA ALA A 158 16.70 1.57 33.69
C ALA A 158 17.58 0.51 33.00
N GLN A 159 17.20 -0.77 33.10
CA GLN A 159 17.93 -1.90 32.53
C GLN A 159 17.10 -2.68 31.49
N VAL A 160 15.91 -2.21 31.17
CA VAL A 160 15.00 -2.86 30.21
C VAL A 160 15.14 -2.15 28.86
N PRO A 161 15.49 -2.86 27.78
CA PRO A 161 15.52 -2.25 26.45
C PRO A 161 14.09 -1.93 25.99
N ILE A 162 13.84 -0.66 25.65
CA ILE A 162 12.52 -0.15 25.24
C ILE A 162 12.63 0.63 23.94
N VAL A 163 11.68 0.36 23.02
CA VAL A 163 11.50 1.11 21.79
C VAL A 163 10.02 1.46 21.60
N PHE A 164 9.75 2.72 21.35
CA PHE A 164 8.46 3.21 20.88
C PHE A 164 8.56 3.56 19.42
N ILE A 165 7.75 2.91 18.56
CA ILE A 165 7.82 3.02 17.10
C ILE A 165 6.68 3.92 16.63
N GLY A 166 6.99 4.95 15.86
CA GLY A 166 6.00 5.86 15.28
C GLY A 166 5.00 5.16 14.37
N SER A 167 3.79 5.67 14.32
CA SER A 167 2.76 5.18 13.40
C SER A 167 3.18 5.36 11.93
N ASP A 168 4.08 6.31 11.67
CA ASP A 168 4.69 6.57 10.36
C ASP A 168 5.77 5.55 9.95
N HIS A 169 6.23 4.69 10.86
CA HIS A 169 7.35 3.74 10.68
C HIS A 169 8.69 4.39 10.26
N HIS A 170 8.73 5.70 10.15
CA HIS A 170 9.94 6.48 9.88
C HIS A 170 10.59 7.01 11.15
N THR A 171 9.83 7.12 12.25
CA THR A 171 10.27 7.68 13.51
C THR A 171 10.20 6.67 14.64
N ALA A 172 11.05 6.85 15.64
CA ALA A 172 11.03 6.06 16.87
C ALA A 172 11.63 6.84 18.04
N TRP A 173 11.35 6.35 19.25
CA TRP A 173 12.10 6.72 20.44
C TRP A 173 12.67 5.46 21.10
N ALA A 174 13.96 5.49 21.42
CA ALA A 174 14.66 4.38 22.07
C ALA A 174 15.29 4.85 23.38
N ASN A 175 15.18 4.01 24.43
CA ASN A 175 15.82 4.33 25.70
C ASN A 175 17.36 4.10 25.66
N ASN A 176 18.06 4.55 26.70
CA ASN A 176 19.54 4.46 26.75
C ASN A 176 20.08 3.04 26.58
N VAL A 177 19.34 2.01 27.04
CA VAL A 177 19.74 0.60 26.86
C VAL A 177 19.76 0.24 25.38
N MET A 178 18.74 0.65 24.62
CA MET A 178 18.68 0.40 23.18
C MET A 178 19.66 1.26 22.41
N LEU A 179 19.84 2.55 22.77
CA LEU A 179 20.85 3.42 22.17
C LEU A 179 22.26 2.82 22.33
N THR A 180 22.59 2.35 23.53
CA THR A 180 23.87 1.68 23.80
C THR A 180 24.02 0.40 22.96
N ARG A 181 22.97 -0.43 22.87
CA ARG A 181 22.95 -1.64 22.04
C ARG A 181 23.19 -1.32 20.56
N ALA A 182 22.63 -0.22 20.07
CA ALA A 182 22.80 0.27 18.70
C ALA A 182 24.12 1.05 18.47
N GLY A 183 24.94 1.22 19.50
CA GLY A 183 26.20 1.98 19.44
C GLY A 183 25.99 3.47 19.21
N ILE A 184 24.82 4.02 19.58
CA ILE A 184 24.47 5.43 19.40
C ILE A 184 24.88 6.20 20.66
N ASP A 185 25.96 6.96 20.55
CA ASP A 185 26.45 7.87 21.57
C ASP A 185 26.94 9.19 20.97
N ALA A 186 27.36 10.14 21.81
CA ALA A 186 27.87 11.43 21.36
C ALA A 186 29.12 11.30 20.47
N THR A 187 29.93 10.25 20.67
CA THR A 187 31.15 10.00 19.88
C THR A 187 30.77 9.61 18.47
N LEU A 188 29.88 8.63 18.30
CA LEU A 188 29.37 8.24 16.98
C LEU A 188 28.76 9.46 16.27
N ILE A 189 27.82 10.16 16.94
CA ILE A 189 27.09 11.29 16.36
C ILE A 189 28.05 12.33 15.77
N ASN A 190 29.16 12.63 16.46
CA ASN A 190 30.14 13.61 16.00
C ASN A 190 30.94 13.15 14.77
N THR A 191 30.99 11.86 14.49
CA THR A 191 31.69 11.29 13.31
C THR A 191 30.79 11.17 12.09
N LEU A 192 29.46 11.22 12.26
CA LEU A 192 28.51 11.05 11.16
C LEU A 192 28.49 12.26 10.22
N PRO A 193 28.27 12.03 8.91
CA PRO A 193 27.90 13.09 7.98
C PRO A 193 26.68 13.88 8.48
N ALA A 194 26.56 15.14 8.10
CA ALA A 194 25.51 16.02 8.61
C ALA A 194 24.09 15.44 8.39
N ALA A 195 23.84 14.87 7.22
CA ALA A 195 22.54 14.26 6.88
C ALA A 195 22.19 13.11 7.84
N GLU A 196 23.10 12.16 8.09
CA GLU A 196 22.85 11.06 9.04
C GLU A 196 22.79 11.56 10.49
N ARG A 197 23.62 12.52 10.87
CA ARG A 197 23.60 13.11 12.21
C ARG A 197 22.27 13.78 12.54
N ASP A 198 21.64 14.40 11.57
CA ASP A 198 20.35 15.08 11.75
C ASP A 198 19.18 14.10 11.92
N THR A 199 19.37 12.80 11.66
CA THR A 199 18.36 11.75 11.93
C THR A 199 18.37 11.25 13.38
N ILE A 200 19.27 11.78 14.24
CA ILE A 200 19.36 11.44 15.65
C ILE A 200 19.11 12.69 16.49
N GLY A 201 18.05 12.66 17.28
CA GLY A 201 17.69 13.73 18.20
C GLY A 201 18.73 13.91 19.30
N ARG A 202 19.01 15.17 19.69
CA ARG A 202 20.09 15.52 20.61
C ARG A 202 19.65 16.47 21.69
N LEU A 203 20.20 16.30 22.86
CA LEU A 203 20.17 17.27 23.96
C LEU A 203 21.11 18.45 23.67
N ALA A 204 21.00 19.54 24.44
CA ALA A 204 21.87 20.70 24.30
C ALA A 204 23.38 20.40 24.48
N ASN A 205 23.71 19.37 25.24
CA ASN A 205 25.09 18.90 25.45
C ASN A 205 25.61 17.95 24.34
N GLY A 206 24.81 17.71 23.28
CA GLY A 206 25.17 16.84 22.16
C GLY A 206 24.90 15.34 22.35
N ALA A 207 24.48 14.92 23.53
CA ALA A 207 24.09 13.53 23.79
C ALA A 207 22.76 13.18 23.08
N PRO A 208 22.55 11.91 22.66
CA PRO A 208 21.28 11.49 22.07
C PRO A 208 20.12 11.64 23.10
N ASN A 209 18.95 12.10 22.64
CA ASN A 209 17.75 12.24 23.47
C ASN A 209 16.75 11.09 23.31
N GLY A 210 17.12 10.06 22.53
CA GLY A 210 16.31 8.90 22.22
C GLY A 210 15.47 9.01 20.95
N PHE A 211 15.14 10.20 20.46
CA PHE A 211 14.40 10.38 19.21
C PHE A 211 15.24 10.06 17.98
N LEU A 212 14.67 9.33 17.03
CA LEU A 212 15.32 8.79 15.85
C LEU A 212 14.41 8.93 14.63
N VAL A 213 15.01 9.19 13.48
CA VAL A 213 14.30 9.31 12.19
C VAL A 213 15.05 8.52 11.13
N ASP A 214 14.35 7.88 10.20
CA ASP A 214 14.91 7.21 9.00
C ASP A 214 16.21 6.42 9.31
N ALA A 215 17.37 6.83 8.81
CA ALA A 215 18.64 6.15 9.04
C ALA A 215 19.05 6.05 10.53
N GLY A 216 18.63 6.99 11.36
CA GLY A 216 18.80 6.91 12.83
C GLY A 216 17.97 5.78 13.43
N TRP A 217 16.71 5.64 13.00
CA TRP A 217 15.84 4.53 13.37
C TRP A 217 16.40 3.19 12.86
N ASP A 218 16.85 3.11 11.61
CA ASP A 218 17.43 1.90 11.03
C ASP A 218 18.57 1.31 11.88
N ARG A 219 19.38 2.17 12.55
CA ARG A 219 20.44 1.71 13.45
C ARG A 219 19.89 0.92 14.65
N VAL A 220 18.80 1.38 15.25
CA VAL A 220 18.14 0.68 16.36
C VAL A 220 17.39 -0.54 15.87
N ALA A 221 16.67 -0.43 14.75
CA ALA A 221 15.95 -1.55 14.14
C ALA A 221 16.87 -2.74 13.82
N SER A 222 18.11 -2.46 13.36
CA SER A 222 19.10 -3.49 13.02
C SER A 222 19.55 -4.37 14.19
N VAL A 223 19.40 -3.88 15.43
CA VAL A 223 19.76 -4.62 16.68
C VAL A 223 18.55 -5.12 17.46
N MET A 224 17.35 -4.92 16.91
CA MET A 224 16.14 -5.55 17.49
C MET A 224 16.10 -7.05 17.20
N PRO A 225 15.43 -7.84 18.06
CA PRO A 225 15.18 -9.24 17.79
C PRO A 225 14.42 -9.43 16.48
N LYS A 226 14.84 -10.40 15.65
CA LYS A 226 14.18 -10.69 14.39
C LYS A 226 12.98 -11.62 14.60
N ALA A 227 11.89 -11.35 13.86
CA ALA A 227 10.75 -12.26 13.84
C ALA A 227 11.15 -13.63 13.25
N SER A 228 10.71 -14.71 13.89
CA SER A 228 10.97 -16.05 13.36
C SER A 228 10.13 -16.33 12.10
N PRO A 229 10.53 -17.27 11.22
CA PRO A 229 9.71 -17.69 10.08
C PRO A 229 8.29 -18.12 10.47
N ALA A 230 8.12 -18.72 11.66
CA ALA A 230 6.81 -19.11 12.18
C ALA A 230 5.97 -17.89 12.60
N ASP A 231 6.59 -16.86 13.17
CA ASP A 231 5.91 -15.59 13.49
C ASP A 231 5.45 -14.88 12.22
N LEU A 232 6.31 -14.80 11.22
CA LEU A 232 6.00 -14.20 9.93
C LEU A 232 4.85 -14.94 9.21
N LEU A 233 4.83 -16.28 9.28
CA LEU A 233 3.74 -17.05 8.69
C LEU A 233 2.40 -16.80 9.41
N ARG A 234 2.42 -16.74 10.77
CA ARG A 234 1.21 -16.38 11.54
C ARG A 234 0.73 -14.97 11.23
N ALA A 235 1.66 -14.02 11.10
CA ALA A 235 1.36 -12.65 10.72
C ALA A 235 0.73 -12.56 9.33
N ALA A 236 1.29 -13.26 8.35
CA ALA A 236 0.76 -13.29 6.99
C ALA A 236 -0.66 -13.90 6.94
N GLN A 237 -0.91 -14.98 7.69
CA GLN A 237 -2.26 -15.56 7.82
C GLN A 237 -3.25 -14.60 8.50
N ALA A 238 -2.80 -13.85 9.51
CA ALA A 238 -3.63 -12.82 10.16
C ALA A 238 -3.93 -11.67 9.18
N ALA A 239 -2.93 -11.20 8.45
CA ALA A 239 -3.09 -10.17 7.42
C ALA A 239 -4.06 -10.58 6.32
N LEU A 240 -3.97 -11.82 5.81
CA LEU A 240 -4.91 -12.35 4.82
C LEU A 240 -6.35 -12.31 5.33
N ARG A 241 -6.59 -12.85 6.54
CA ARG A 241 -7.94 -12.83 7.14
C ARG A 241 -8.47 -11.42 7.35
N PHE A 242 -7.61 -10.52 7.84
CA PHE A 242 -7.99 -9.14 8.08
C PHE A 242 -8.31 -8.41 6.79
N ASN A 243 -7.43 -8.48 5.78
CA ASN A 243 -7.67 -7.88 4.47
C ASN A 243 -8.93 -8.45 3.80
N ASN A 244 -9.11 -9.78 3.82
CA ASN A 244 -10.33 -10.38 3.28
C ASN A 244 -11.60 -9.90 4.01
N SER A 245 -11.53 -9.63 5.33
CA SER A 245 -12.68 -9.09 6.09
C SER A 245 -13.05 -7.65 5.66
N LEU A 246 -12.11 -6.93 5.06
CA LEU A 246 -12.29 -5.59 4.50
C LEU A 246 -12.56 -5.59 2.99
N GLY A 247 -12.67 -6.78 2.38
CA GLY A 247 -12.92 -6.92 0.96
C GLY A 247 -11.69 -6.80 0.07
N ILE A 248 -10.49 -6.75 0.65
CA ILE A 248 -9.24 -6.66 -0.10
C ILE A 248 -8.84 -8.06 -0.57
N THR A 249 -8.68 -8.22 -1.90
CA THR A 249 -8.30 -9.45 -2.58
C THR A 249 -6.95 -9.36 -3.29
N ALA A 250 -6.36 -8.17 -3.32
CA ALA A 250 -5.01 -7.97 -3.86
C ALA A 250 -4.32 -6.77 -3.21
N TRP A 251 -3.00 -6.80 -3.16
CA TRP A 251 -2.20 -5.65 -2.75
C TRP A 251 -0.81 -5.64 -3.38
N MET A 252 -0.18 -4.45 -3.38
CA MET A 252 1.25 -4.33 -3.57
C MET A 252 1.94 -4.37 -2.21
N ASP A 253 2.89 -5.30 -2.02
CA ASP A 253 3.85 -5.25 -0.92
C ASP A 253 5.13 -4.56 -1.42
N PRO A 254 5.36 -3.30 -1.02
CA PRO A 254 6.43 -2.49 -1.62
C PRO A 254 7.83 -2.79 -1.04
N ALA A 255 7.93 -3.64 -0.02
CA ALA A 255 9.19 -3.95 0.65
C ALA A 255 9.39 -5.45 0.92
N ALA A 256 8.95 -6.30 0.00
CA ALA A 256 8.88 -7.74 0.22
C ALA A 256 10.23 -8.45 0.40
N ASN A 257 11.34 -7.86 -0.05
CA ASN A 257 12.68 -8.36 0.23
C ASN A 257 13.30 -7.83 1.53
N ALA A 258 12.61 -6.98 2.28
CA ALA A 258 12.99 -6.58 3.63
C ALA A 258 12.24 -7.40 4.67
N ALA A 259 12.92 -7.84 5.71
CA ALA A 259 12.28 -8.46 6.85
C ALA A 259 11.99 -7.40 7.94
N PRO A 260 10.98 -7.61 8.79
CA PRO A 260 10.77 -6.75 9.95
C PRO A 260 12.03 -6.62 10.80
N GLY A 261 12.42 -5.38 11.12
CA GLY A 261 13.65 -5.07 11.84
C GLY A 261 14.91 -5.00 10.96
N GLU A 262 14.79 -5.08 9.63
CA GLU A 262 15.89 -4.74 8.72
C GLU A 262 15.87 -3.25 8.37
N PRO A 263 17.06 -2.63 8.15
CA PRO A 263 17.16 -1.22 7.81
C PRO A 263 16.65 -0.98 6.38
N VAL A 264 15.42 -0.52 6.24
CA VAL A 264 14.76 -0.37 4.93
C VAL A 264 15.36 0.80 4.13
N PHE A 265 15.65 1.92 4.79
CA PHE A 265 16.18 3.14 4.15
C PHE A 265 17.65 3.00 3.73
N ALA A 266 18.43 2.23 4.48
CA ALA A 266 19.84 1.95 4.19
C ALA A 266 20.06 0.55 3.60
N LEU A 267 19.01 -0.16 3.20
CA LEU A 267 19.08 -1.52 2.69
C LEU A 267 20.04 -1.61 1.50
N LYS A 268 20.97 -2.54 1.60
CA LYS A 268 21.87 -2.92 0.50
C LYS A 268 21.57 -4.37 0.11
N PRO A 269 20.69 -4.57 -0.86
CA PRO A 269 20.23 -5.91 -1.21
C PRO A 269 21.38 -6.80 -1.70
N THR A 270 21.31 -8.06 -1.29
CA THR A 270 22.14 -9.17 -1.81
C THR A 270 21.21 -10.24 -2.35
N GLU A 271 21.73 -11.26 -3.01
CA GLU A 271 20.93 -12.40 -3.48
C GLU A 271 20.21 -13.18 -2.35
N LYS A 272 20.63 -12.98 -1.10
CA LYS A 272 20.04 -13.56 0.10
C LYS A 272 19.04 -12.64 0.81
N THR A 273 18.87 -11.42 0.32
CA THR A 273 17.95 -10.43 0.87
C THR A 273 16.54 -10.72 0.33
N VAL A 274 15.89 -11.72 0.92
CA VAL A 274 14.59 -12.26 0.48
C VAL A 274 13.41 -11.86 1.36
N GLY A 275 13.67 -11.23 2.49
CA GLY A 275 12.67 -10.66 3.41
C GLY A 275 11.50 -11.59 3.70
N VAL A 276 10.28 -11.15 3.35
CA VAL A 276 9.03 -11.88 3.57
C VAL A 276 8.60 -12.75 2.38
N LEU A 277 9.35 -12.74 1.26
CA LEU A 277 9.01 -13.53 0.06
C LEU A 277 8.86 -15.05 0.35
N PRO A 278 9.69 -15.69 1.21
CA PRO A 278 9.49 -17.10 1.56
C PRO A 278 8.15 -17.39 2.22
N VAL A 279 7.58 -16.42 2.94
CA VAL A 279 6.27 -16.55 3.60
C VAL A 279 5.15 -16.54 2.57
N TYR A 280 5.17 -15.64 1.61
CA TYR A 280 4.22 -15.62 0.49
C TYR A 280 4.29 -16.92 -0.32
N LYS A 281 5.50 -17.43 -0.58
CA LYS A 281 5.70 -18.72 -1.22
C LYS A 281 5.03 -19.85 -0.44
N ALA A 282 5.28 -19.94 0.86
CA ALA A 282 4.69 -20.97 1.72
C ALA A 282 3.15 -20.92 1.73
N LEU A 283 2.55 -19.73 1.79
CA LEU A 283 1.10 -19.55 1.71
C LEU A 283 0.55 -20.02 0.35
N SER A 284 1.24 -19.72 -0.73
CA SER A 284 0.83 -20.13 -2.08
C SER A 284 0.91 -21.65 -2.24
N GLU A 285 2.03 -22.27 -1.87
CA GLU A 285 2.26 -23.72 -1.98
C GLU A 285 1.28 -24.55 -1.14
N THR A 286 0.82 -24.02 -0.01
CA THR A 286 -0.20 -24.66 0.84
C THR A 286 -1.63 -24.41 0.38
N GLY A 287 -1.85 -23.61 -0.67
CA GLY A 287 -3.18 -23.21 -1.14
C GLY A 287 -3.91 -22.23 -0.18
N ALA A 288 -3.21 -21.70 0.81
CA ALA A 288 -3.78 -20.75 1.79
C ALA A 288 -3.83 -19.30 1.28
N MET A 289 -3.20 -19.01 0.14
CA MET A 289 -3.17 -17.67 -0.44
C MET A 289 -4.55 -17.29 -1.00
N SER A 290 -5.24 -16.38 -0.33
CA SER A 290 -6.55 -15.84 -0.73
C SER A 290 -6.46 -14.39 -1.22
N ALA A 291 -5.33 -14.01 -1.80
CA ALA A 291 -5.09 -12.71 -2.39
C ALA A 291 -4.04 -12.79 -3.49
N HIS A 292 -4.07 -11.84 -4.43
CA HIS A 292 -2.98 -11.61 -5.38
C HIS A 292 -2.00 -10.61 -4.76
N VAL A 293 -0.73 -10.96 -4.72
CA VAL A 293 0.33 -10.11 -4.16
C VAL A 293 1.30 -9.70 -5.26
N ALA A 294 1.46 -8.40 -5.44
CA ALA A 294 2.52 -7.81 -6.24
C ALA A 294 3.67 -7.39 -5.30
N ALA A 295 4.67 -8.23 -5.16
CA ALA A 295 5.79 -8.00 -4.27
C ALA A 295 6.88 -7.19 -4.99
N LEU A 296 7.23 -6.02 -4.47
CA LEU A 296 8.34 -5.22 -4.99
C LEU A 296 9.60 -5.46 -4.16
N LEU A 297 10.72 -5.31 -4.85
CA LEU A 297 12.03 -5.40 -4.24
C LEU A 297 12.55 -3.98 -3.96
N VAL A 298 12.84 -3.69 -2.69
CA VAL A 298 13.49 -2.42 -2.32
C VAL A 298 14.86 -2.38 -2.96
N ALA A 299 15.10 -1.34 -3.76
CA ALA A 299 16.41 -0.96 -4.24
C ALA A 299 16.96 0.19 -3.37
N ASN A 300 18.25 0.19 -3.08
CA ASN A 300 18.85 1.33 -2.39
C ASN A 300 18.63 2.61 -3.22
N PRO A 301 18.27 3.75 -2.61
CA PRO A 301 18.03 5.00 -3.36
C PRO A 301 19.21 5.46 -4.23
N ARG A 302 20.42 5.03 -3.90
CA ARG A 302 21.66 5.35 -4.64
C ARG A 302 22.15 4.20 -5.53
N SER A 303 21.33 3.17 -5.74
CA SER A 303 21.64 2.05 -6.64
C SER A 303 21.93 2.53 -8.05
N ARG A 304 22.76 1.76 -8.74
CA ARG A 304 23.10 1.92 -10.16
C ARG A 304 22.45 0.82 -11.00
N PRO A 305 22.40 0.94 -12.32
CA PRO A 305 21.81 -0.08 -13.19
C PRO A 305 22.31 -1.51 -12.96
N ALA A 306 23.60 -1.69 -12.61
CA ALA A 306 24.19 -3.00 -12.31
C ALA A 306 23.63 -3.66 -11.04
N ASP A 307 23.17 -2.87 -10.06
CA ASP A 307 22.62 -3.41 -8.82
C ASP A 307 21.29 -4.14 -9.05
N LEU A 308 20.61 -3.85 -10.18
CA LEU A 308 19.38 -4.54 -10.58
C LEU A 308 19.61 -6.03 -10.88
N ASP A 309 20.83 -6.45 -11.22
CA ASP A 309 21.14 -7.86 -11.48
C ASP A 309 21.06 -8.70 -10.20
N THR A 310 21.43 -8.12 -9.06
CA THR A 310 21.23 -8.73 -7.74
C THR A 310 19.76 -8.90 -7.42
N LEU A 311 18.94 -7.87 -7.68
CA LEU A 311 17.49 -7.95 -7.47
C LEU A 311 16.82 -8.94 -8.44
N ASP A 312 17.34 -9.06 -9.68
CA ASP A 312 16.84 -10.07 -10.63
C ASP A 312 17.15 -11.50 -10.15
N SER A 313 18.31 -11.70 -9.51
CA SER A 313 18.64 -12.98 -8.89
C SER A 313 17.66 -13.34 -7.75
N VAL A 314 17.23 -12.37 -6.93
CA VAL A 314 16.17 -12.58 -5.93
C VAL A 314 14.83 -12.87 -6.62
N ARG A 315 14.45 -12.08 -7.63
CA ARG A 315 13.20 -12.25 -8.39
C ARG A 315 13.06 -13.65 -8.97
N LYS A 316 14.12 -14.19 -9.57
CA LYS A 316 14.15 -15.54 -10.17
C LYS A 316 13.91 -16.66 -9.18
N GLN A 317 14.22 -16.48 -7.88
CA GLN A 317 13.96 -17.47 -6.84
C GLN A 317 12.47 -17.61 -6.51
N PHE A 318 11.67 -16.57 -6.82
CA PHE A 318 10.24 -16.48 -6.47
C PHE A 318 9.33 -16.27 -7.69
N GLN A 319 9.82 -16.52 -8.90
CA GLN A 319 9.00 -16.51 -10.10
C GLN A 319 8.07 -17.75 -10.15
N ASP A 320 7.01 -17.68 -10.94
CA ASP A 320 6.06 -18.75 -11.20
C ASP A 320 5.31 -19.28 -9.96
N ILE A 321 5.29 -18.50 -8.87
CA ILE A 321 4.51 -18.82 -7.68
C ILE A 321 3.06 -18.33 -7.89
N PRO A 322 2.05 -19.19 -7.79
CA PRO A 322 0.66 -18.79 -7.96
C PRO A 322 0.27 -17.64 -7.03
N ASN A 323 -0.40 -16.62 -7.58
CA ASN A 323 -0.87 -15.43 -6.87
C ASN A 323 0.23 -14.53 -6.27
N LEU A 324 1.50 -14.79 -6.55
CA LEU A 324 2.63 -13.92 -6.23
C LEU A 324 3.27 -13.46 -7.55
N SER A 325 3.46 -12.16 -7.71
CA SER A 325 4.20 -11.55 -8.81
C SER A 325 5.27 -10.61 -8.29
N LEU A 326 6.37 -10.48 -9.03
CA LEU A 326 7.46 -9.55 -8.70
C LEU A 326 7.64 -8.57 -9.87
N PRO A 327 6.74 -7.58 -10.01
CA PRO A 327 6.69 -6.75 -11.21
C PRO A 327 7.75 -5.66 -11.27
N GLY A 328 8.50 -5.40 -10.20
CA GLY A 328 9.48 -4.32 -10.21
C GLY A 328 10.13 -4.01 -8.86
N ILE A 329 10.51 -2.74 -8.70
CA ILE A 329 11.28 -2.25 -7.56
C ILE A 329 10.57 -1.12 -6.83
N LYS A 330 10.87 -0.99 -5.52
CA LYS A 330 10.55 0.14 -4.66
C LYS A 330 11.79 0.99 -4.41
N ILE A 331 11.62 2.31 -4.42
CA ILE A 331 12.65 3.27 -4.08
C ILE A 331 12.08 4.32 -3.13
N PHE A 332 12.86 4.73 -2.14
CA PHE A 332 12.57 5.88 -1.29
C PHE A 332 13.28 7.11 -1.86
N ALA A 333 12.52 8.13 -2.27
CA ALA A 333 13.10 9.37 -2.76
C ALA A 333 13.39 10.37 -1.63
N ASP A 334 12.62 10.33 -0.54
CA ASP A 334 12.78 11.18 0.64
C ASP A 334 12.18 10.50 1.88
N GLY A 335 12.03 11.27 2.97
CA GLY A 335 11.41 10.84 4.23
C GLY A 335 10.03 11.46 4.45
N VAL A 336 9.76 12.04 5.65
CA VAL A 336 8.44 12.53 6.11
C VAL A 336 8.42 14.03 6.40
N LEU A 337 7.22 14.65 6.37
CA LEU A 337 7.05 16.11 6.52
C LEU A 337 6.92 16.57 7.96
N GLU A 338 6.36 15.75 8.82
CA GLU A 338 5.87 16.10 10.13
C GLU A 338 7.00 16.59 11.04
N PHE A 339 6.75 17.69 11.74
CA PHE A 339 7.64 18.14 12.81
C PHE A 339 7.60 17.13 13.99
N PRO A 340 8.75 16.76 14.59
CA PRO A 340 10.08 17.34 14.40
C PRO A 340 10.96 16.64 13.34
N ALA A 341 10.49 15.60 12.68
CA ALA A 341 11.27 14.80 11.72
C ALA A 341 11.73 15.65 10.52
N GLN A 342 10.81 16.22 9.76
CA GLN A 342 11.06 17.14 8.64
C GLN A 342 12.15 16.66 7.67
N SER A 343 12.16 15.34 7.35
CA SER A 343 13.15 14.73 6.46
C SER A 343 12.70 14.71 4.99
N ALA A 344 11.43 15.00 4.68
CA ALA A 344 10.93 15.07 3.31
C ALA A 344 11.58 16.20 2.50
N ALA A 345 11.89 15.93 1.23
CA ALA A 345 12.63 16.86 0.36
C ALA A 345 11.72 17.92 -0.26
N LEU A 346 11.92 19.18 0.09
CA LEU A 346 11.12 20.32 -0.36
C LEU A 346 11.87 21.19 -1.38
N ILE A 347 11.11 21.81 -2.29
CA ILE A 347 11.61 22.85 -3.20
C ILE A 347 11.95 24.13 -2.43
N ASN A 348 11.03 24.55 -1.55
CA ASN A 348 11.26 25.67 -0.63
C ASN A 348 11.64 25.14 0.75
N PRO A 349 12.58 25.76 1.47
CA PRO A 349 12.98 25.31 2.80
C PRO A 349 11.82 25.29 3.79
N TYR A 350 11.90 24.44 4.81
CA TYR A 350 11.04 24.52 5.99
C TYR A 350 11.19 25.89 6.67
N ASN A 351 10.08 26.48 7.10
CA ASN A 351 10.04 27.84 7.65
C ASN A 351 10.85 28.00 8.96
N ASN A 352 10.93 26.94 9.77
CA ASN A 352 11.60 26.96 11.08
C ASN A 352 13.09 26.67 11.02
N SER A 353 13.51 25.74 10.17
CA SER A 353 14.90 25.24 10.13
C SER A 353 15.71 25.79 8.96
N HIS A 354 15.04 26.37 7.96
CA HIS A 354 15.63 26.79 6.68
C HIS A 354 16.35 25.64 5.92
N LYS A 355 16.11 24.37 6.32
CA LYS A 355 16.55 23.16 5.60
C LYS A 355 15.50 22.74 4.59
N GLN A 356 15.92 21.96 3.59
CA GLN A 356 15.03 21.46 2.53
C GLN A 356 14.69 19.96 2.70
N GLY A 357 14.96 19.38 3.87
CA GLY A 357 14.89 17.93 4.05
C GLY A 357 16.01 17.22 3.26
N GLU A 358 15.88 15.92 3.08
CA GLU A 358 16.87 15.11 2.38
C GLU A 358 16.28 14.44 1.14
N LEU A 359 16.94 14.63 -0.01
CA LEU A 359 16.68 13.86 -1.20
C LEU A 359 17.59 12.62 -1.18
N LEU A 360 17.01 11.44 -0.96
CA LEU A 360 17.75 10.18 -0.83
C LEU A 360 18.29 9.70 -2.17
N ILE A 361 17.54 9.88 -3.26
CA ILE A 361 17.98 9.58 -4.62
C ILE A 361 19.04 10.58 -5.08
N ASP A 362 19.88 10.14 -6.00
CA ASP A 362 20.86 11.00 -6.69
C ASP A 362 20.28 11.47 -8.03
N PRO A 363 19.83 12.73 -8.17
CA PRO A 363 19.18 13.21 -9.40
C PRO A 363 20.04 13.05 -10.66
N ALA A 364 21.38 13.08 -10.53
CA ALA A 364 22.28 12.93 -11.67
C ALA A 364 22.26 11.52 -12.28
N HIS A 365 21.88 10.51 -11.51
CA HIS A 365 21.95 9.10 -11.91
C HIS A 365 20.61 8.35 -11.77
N PHE A 366 19.63 8.94 -11.12
CA PHE A 366 18.35 8.27 -10.88
C PHE A 366 17.64 7.88 -12.18
N GLY A 367 17.71 8.74 -13.20
CA GLY A 367 17.16 8.45 -14.53
C GLY A 367 17.76 7.21 -15.19
N GLU A 368 19.07 6.95 -14.99
CA GLU A 368 19.74 5.74 -15.49
C GLU A 368 19.17 4.48 -14.83
N LEU A 369 18.92 4.52 -13.52
CA LEU A 369 18.34 3.40 -12.79
C LEU A 369 16.90 3.12 -13.25
N VAL A 370 16.08 4.16 -13.40
CA VAL A 370 14.70 4.03 -13.90
C VAL A 370 14.71 3.48 -15.33
N SER A 371 15.58 3.99 -16.21
CA SER A 371 15.74 3.48 -17.59
C SER A 371 16.11 1.99 -17.61
N ALA A 372 17.03 1.58 -16.73
CA ALA A 372 17.45 0.19 -16.66
C ALA A 372 16.36 -0.75 -16.11
N ALA A 373 15.53 -0.30 -15.18
CA ALA A 373 14.35 -1.04 -14.71
C ALA A 373 13.29 -1.14 -15.83
N ASP A 374 13.00 -0.03 -16.49
CA ASP A 374 12.03 0.05 -17.60
C ASP A 374 12.41 -0.87 -18.78
N GLN A 375 13.71 -0.95 -19.11
CA GLN A 375 14.23 -1.86 -20.15
C GLN A 375 14.03 -3.34 -19.80
N ARG A 376 13.99 -3.69 -18.51
CA ARG A 376 13.67 -5.03 -18.01
C ARG A 376 12.17 -5.31 -17.96
N GLY A 377 11.32 -4.33 -18.30
CA GLY A 377 9.87 -4.40 -18.13
C GLY A 377 9.43 -4.28 -16.66
N TRP A 378 10.30 -3.73 -15.78
CA TRP A 378 10.01 -3.58 -14.37
C TRP A 378 9.38 -2.22 -14.09
N LEU A 379 8.31 -2.24 -13.34
CA LEU A 379 7.75 -1.01 -12.79
C LEU A 379 8.67 -0.46 -11.68
N VAL A 380 8.68 0.85 -11.53
CA VAL A 380 9.32 1.56 -10.42
C VAL A 380 8.23 2.24 -9.60
N HIS A 381 8.15 1.89 -8.32
CA HIS A 381 7.23 2.47 -7.35
C HIS A 381 8.02 3.34 -6.38
N ILE A 382 7.76 4.65 -6.37
CA ILE A 382 8.63 5.63 -5.71
C ILE A 382 7.88 6.28 -4.55
N HIS A 383 8.43 6.16 -3.32
CA HIS A 383 8.02 6.98 -2.19
C HIS A 383 8.47 8.41 -2.43
N ALA A 384 7.56 9.35 -2.47
CA ALA A 384 7.84 10.78 -2.57
C ALA A 384 6.77 11.59 -1.83
N ILE A 385 7.17 12.15 -0.71
CA ILE A 385 6.33 12.96 0.20
C ILE A 385 6.46 14.44 -0.15
N GLY A 386 7.67 14.96 -0.23
CA GLY A 386 7.96 16.35 -0.51
C GLY A 386 7.91 16.69 -2.01
N ASP A 387 7.56 17.92 -2.32
CA ASP A 387 7.36 18.38 -3.71
C ASP A 387 8.65 18.37 -4.55
N ARG A 388 9.84 18.41 -3.92
CA ARG A 388 11.12 18.21 -4.59
C ARG A 388 11.33 16.73 -4.95
N ALA A 389 11.02 15.82 -4.03
CA ALA A 389 11.12 14.38 -4.30
C ALA A 389 10.19 13.95 -5.45
N VAL A 390 8.95 14.47 -5.48
CA VAL A 390 8.02 14.24 -6.59
C VAL A 390 8.60 14.74 -7.92
N ARG A 391 9.16 15.95 -7.95
CA ARG A 391 9.80 16.52 -9.15
C ARG A 391 10.93 15.65 -9.64
N GLU A 392 11.86 15.27 -8.78
CA GLU A 392 13.03 14.47 -9.17
C GLU A 392 12.66 13.05 -9.58
N SER A 393 11.61 12.48 -8.96
CA SER A 393 11.01 11.21 -9.38
C SER A 393 10.47 11.29 -10.82
N LEU A 394 9.69 12.33 -11.13
CA LEU A 394 9.19 12.57 -12.49
C LEU A 394 10.31 12.86 -13.49
N ASN A 395 11.39 13.55 -13.09
CA ASN A 395 12.55 13.78 -13.93
C ASN A 395 13.24 12.46 -14.31
N GLY A 396 13.42 11.54 -13.36
CA GLY A 396 13.99 10.21 -13.61
C GLY A 396 13.13 9.38 -14.55
N ILE A 397 11.81 9.40 -14.37
CA ILE A 397 10.87 8.70 -15.28
C ILE A 397 10.87 9.35 -16.67
N GLU A 398 10.89 10.67 -16.75
CA GLU A 398 10.97 11.39 -18.04
C GLU A 398 12.23 11.03 -18.81
N GLN A 399 13.38 10.88 -18.14
CA GLN A 399 14.60 10.40 -18.75
C GLN A 399 14.40 9.00 -19.35
N ALA A 400 13.83 8.05 -18.59
CA ALA A 400 13.54 6.71 -19.09
C ALA A 400 12.63 6.71 -20.33
N ARG A 401 11.63 7.61 -20.38
CA ARG A 401 10.74 7.77 -21.54
C ARG A 401 11.43 8.37 -22.76
N LYS A 402 12.45 9.21 -22.58
CA LYS A 402 13.30 9.71 -23.68
C LYS A 402 14.18 8.61 -24.24
N ASP A 403 14.71 7.76 -23.37
CA ASP A 403 15.58 6.65 -23.77
C ASP A 403 14.77 5.56 -24.51
N ARG A 404 13.53 5.32 -24.07
CA ARG A 404 12.64 4.33 -24.66
C ARG A 404 11.17 4.62 -24.37
N GLN A 405 10.34 4.57 -25.40
CA GLN A 405 8.87 4.56 -25.28
C GLN A 405 8.42 3.16 -24.88
N SER A 406 8.30 2.91 -23.57
CA SER A 406 7.81 1.62 -23.04
C SER A 406 6.34 1.72 -22.63
N GLY A 407 5.67 0.57 -22.56
CA GLY A 407 4.31 0.44 -22.01
C GLY A 407 4.29 0.27 -20.48
N VAL A 408 5.45 0.23 -19.81
CA VAL A 408 5.52 0.02 -18.36
C VAL A 408 4.86 1.18 -17.62
N THR A 409 3.95 0.86 -16.71
CA THR A 409 3.32 1.84 -15.84
C THR A 409 4.16 1.98 -14.57
N HIS A 410 4.70 3.17 -14.32
CA HIS A 410 5.35 3.50 -13.04
C HIS A 410 4.37 4.18 -12.09
N SER A 411 4.71 4.26 -10.82
CA SER A 411 3.88 4.94 -9.83
C SER A 411 4.71 5.74 -8.83
N ILE A 412 4.15 6.84 -8.38
CA ILE A 412 4.67 7.62 -7.26
C ILE A 412 3.64 7.52 -6.14
N THR A 413 4.09 7.15 -4.95
CA THR A 413 3.20 6.98 -3.80
C THR A 413 3.34 8.11 -2.80
N HIS A 414 2.32 8.26 -1.98
CA HIS A 414 2.09 9.28 -0.95
C HIS A 414 1.70 10.63 -1.55
N LEU A 415 2.56 11.30 -2.30
CA LEU A 415 2.23 12.56 -2.98
C LEU A 415 1.59 13.58 -2.02
N GLN A 416 2.16 13.68 -0.81
CA GLN A 416 1.60 14.54 0.23
C GLN A 416 1.71 16.01 -0.16
N LEU A 417 2.86 16.45 -0.70
CA LEU A 417 3.00 17.76 -1.33
C LEU A 417 3.39 17.60 -2.80
N VAL A 418 2.64 18.23 -3.69
CA VAL A 418 2.97 18.23 -5.12
C VAL A 418 2.94 19.66 -5.66
N ASN A 419 4.03 20.08 -6.28
CA ASN A 419 4.06 21.38 -6.91
C ASN A 419 3.14 21.41 -8.13
N PRO A 420 2.29 22.45 -8.33
CA PRO A 420 1.36 22.53 -9.45
C PRO A 420 2.00 22.37 -10.85
N LYS A 421 3.28 22.72 -10.99
CA LYS A 421 4.01 22.53 -12.25
C LYS A 421 4.18 21.08 -12.66
N GLU A 422 4.04 20.14 -11.69
CA GLU A 422 4.23 18.72 -11.92
C GLU A 422 2.93 17.98 -12.31
N PHE A 423 1.74 18.55 -12.05
CA PHE A 423 0.47 17.85 -12.25
C PHE A 423 0.28 17.32 -13.69
N ALA A 424 0.58 18.13 -14.68
CA ALA A 424 0.40 17.77 -16.10
C ALA A 424 1.39 16.70 -16.60
N ARG A 425 2.42 16.36 -15.82
CA ARG A 425 3.47 15.40 -16.22
C ARG A 425 3.06 13.94 -16.01
N PHE A 426 2.15 13.65 -15.09
CA PHE A 426 1.76 12.27 -14.74
C PHE A 426 1.21 11.50 -15.93
N LYS A 427 0.23 12.08 -16.63
CA LYS A 427 -0.43 11.43 -17.77
C LYS A 427 0.53 11.08 -18.93
N PRO A 428 1.29 12.04 -19.52
CA PRO A 428 2.18 11.74 -20.65
C PRO A 428 3.34 10.81 -20.27
N LEU A 429 3.76 10.78 -18.99
CA LEU A 429 4.80 9.88 -18.51
C LEU A 429 4.26 8.48 -18.12
N ASN A 430 2.95 8.24 -18.24
CA ASN A 430 2.29 7.01 -17.80
C ASN A 430 2.62 6.67 -16.32
N VAL A 431 2.45 7.68 -15.44
CA VAL A 431 2.68 7.57 -14.00
C VAL A 431 1.35 7.56 -13.27
N ILE A 432 1.13 6.57 -12.41
CA ILE A 432 -0.04 6.52 -11.52
C ILE A 432 0.31 7.20 -10.19
N ALA A 433 -0.62 8.01 -9.71
CA ALA A 433 -0.60 8.61 -8.38
C ALA A 433 -1.21 7.61 -7.38
N SER A 434 -0.37 6.89 -6.64
CA SER A 434 -0.80 5.96 -5.58
C SER A 434 -0.92 6.75 -4.28
N MET A 435 -2.15 6.99 -3.79
CA MET A 435 -2.38 7.98 -2.74
C MET A 435 -3.10 7.40 -1.53
N GLN A 436 -2.58 7.71 -0.34
CA GLN A 436 -3.18 7.41 0.95
C GLN A 436 -4.17 8.52 1.33
N LEU A 437 -5.32 8.56 0.65
CA LEU A 437 -6.28 9.65 0.84
C LEU A 437 -7.03 9.61 2.18
N LEU A 438 -6.85 8.56 2.98
CA LEU A 438 -7.25 8.56 4.39
C LEU A 438 -6.51 9.65 5.19
N TRP A 439 -5.27 9.99 4.81
CA TRP A 439 -4.45 11.03 5.46
C TRP A 439 -4.87 12.45 5.08
N ALA A 440 -5.75 12.62 4.09
CA ALA A 440 -6.23 13.93 3.66
C ALA A 440 -7.27 14.50 4.64
N SER A 441 -6.90 14.63 5.90
CA SER A 441 -7.72 15.04 7.04
C SER A 441 -7.25 16.37 7.63
N ALA A 442 -8.16 17.22 8.10
CA ALA A 442 -7.81 18.39 8.90
C ALA A 442 -7.63 17.97 10.36
N ASP A 443 -6.44 17.57 10.72
CA ASP A 443 -6.04 17.05 12.02
C ASP A 443 -4.74 17.70 12.52
N GLU A 444 -4.15 17.16 13.57
CA GLU A 444 -2.89 17.66 14.11
C GLU A 444 -1.70 17.45 13.17
N TYR A 445 -1.66 16.32 12.41
CA TYR A 445 -0.59 16.07 11.46
C TYR A 445 -0.54 17.14 10.40
N THR A 446 -1.66 17.37 9.74
CA THR A 446 -1.74 18.32 8.62
C THR A 446 -1.72 19.79 9.05
N LEU A 447 -2.34 20.13 10.18
CA LEU A 447 -2.51 21.52 10.61
C LEU A 447 -1.48 21.99 11.62
N ASP A 448 -1.02 21.14 12.54
CA ASP A 448 -0.10 21.57 13.60
C ASP A 448 1.35 21.17 13.28
N MET A 449 1.57 19.97 12.71
CA MET A 449 2.92 19.45 12.45
C MET A 449 3.45 19.78 11.06
N ILE A 450 2.59 20.21 10.10
CA ILE A 450 3.00 20.52 8.73
C ILE A 450 2.75 21.97 8.38
N LYS A 451 1.52 22.47 8.52
CA LYS A 451 1.12 23.81 8.04
C LYS A 451 2.02 24.95 8.50
N PRO A 452 2.49 25.04 9.77
CA PRO A 452 3.36 26.14 10.22
C PRO A 452 4.74 26.11 9.54
N TYR A 453 5.15 24.97 9.04
CA TYR A 453 6.53 24.69 8.63
C TYR A 453 6.74 24.69 7.13
N VAL A 454 5.69 24.66 6.33
CA VAL A 454 5.77 24.67 4.87
C VAL A 454 5.21 25.95 4.27
N SER A 455 5.57 26.26 3.02
CA SER A 455 5.03 27.44 2.33
C SER A 455 3.51 27.33 2.14
N ALA A 456 2.80 28.46 2.08
CA ALA A 456 1.35 28.48 1.85
C ALA A 456 0.95 27.80 0.54
N LEU A 457 1.79 27.88 -0.51
CA LEU A 457 1.55 27.19 -1.77
C LEU A 457 1.66 25.66 -1.61
N ALA A 458 2.68 25.17 -0.93
CA ALA A 458 2.84 23.75 -0.66
C ALA A 458 1.67 23.20 0.16
N PHE A 459 1.30 23.90 1.24
CA PHE A 459 0.16 23.49 2.07
C PHE A 459 -1.17 23.46 1.30
N ARG A 460 -1.41 24.42 0.40
CA ARG A 460 -2.61 24.47 -0.44
C ARG A 460 -2.79 23.19 -1.27
N TYR A 461 -1.69 22.59 -1.74
CA TYR A 461 -1.68 21.40 -2.57
C TYR A 461 -1.24 20.16 -1.80
N GLN A 462 -1.63 20.08 -0.53
CA GLN A 462 -1.48 18.87 0.27
C GLN A 462 -2.55 17.84 -0.15
N TYR A 463 -2.08 16.65 -0.56
CA TYR A 463 -2.89 15.59 -1.19
C TYR A 463 -3.76 16.12 -2.34
N PRO A 464 -3.17 16.61 -3.44
CA PRO A 464 -3.89 17.35 -4.49
C PRO A 464 -4.57 16.43 -5.50
N ALA A 465 -5.47 15.55 -5.01
CA ALA A 465 -6.10 14.51 -5.81
C ALA A 465 -6.95 15.08 -6.95
N HIS A 466 -7.80 16.09 -6.66
CA HIS A 466 -8.62 16.74 -7.69
C HIS A 466 -7.76 17.43 -8.75
N SER A 467 -6.72 18.14 -8.32
CA SER A 467 -5.82 18.86 -9.24
C SER A 467 -5.07 17.90 -10.17
N LEU A 468 -4.61 16.75 -9.66
CA LEU A 468 -4.00 15.69 -10.47
C LEU A 468 -4.99 15.10 -11.48
N LEU A 469 -6.20 14.73 -11.06
CA LEU A 469 -7.27 14.22 -11.94
C LEU A 469 -7.62 15.22 -13.04
N LYS A 470 -7.74 16.51 -12.71
CA LYS A 470 -8.03 17.57 -13.68
C LYS A 470 -6.99 17.66 -14.79
N GLN A 471 -5.74 17.29 -14.52
CA GLN A 471 -4.66 17.21 -15.49
C GLN A 471 -4.54 15.82 -16.15
N GLY A 472 -5.51 14.93 -15.88
CA GLY A 472 -5.63 13.60 -16.48
C GLY A 472 -4.72 12.54 -15.86
N ALA A 473 -4.17 12.77 -14.67
CA ALA A 473 -3.49 11.72 -13.92
C ALA A 473 -4.47 10.62 -13.49
N THR A 474 -3.99 9.39 -13.42
CA THR A 474 -4.73 8.26 -12.84
C THR A 474 -4.40 8.18 -11.36
N ILE A 475 -5.42 8.08 -10.50
CA ILE A 475 -5.25 7.86 -9.06
C ILE A 475 -5.53 6.40 -8.73
N ALA A 476 -4.68 5.78 -7.92
CA ALA A 476 -4.90 4.50 -7.27
C ALA A 476 -4.98 4.69 -5.75
N GLY A 477 -5.88 3.95 -5.11
CA GLY A 477 -6.06 3.96 -3.66
C GLY A 477 -5.01 3.09 -2.97
N ALA A 478 -4.51 3.56 -1.85
CA ALA A 478 -3.50 2.90 -1.04
C ALA A 478 -3.72 3.19 0.44
N SER A 479 -3.31 2.28 1.31
CA SER A 479 -3.40 2.47 2.77
C SER A 479 -2.09 2.75 3.43
N ASP A 480 -1.02 2.17 2.90
CA ASP A 480 0.28 2.07 3.59
C ASP A 480 0.18 1.33 4.94
N TRP A 481 -0.75 0.35 5.03
CA TRP A 481 -0.92 -0.41 6.26
C TRP A 481 0.39 -1.11 6.67
N PRO A 482 0.84 -1.00 7.94
CA PRO A 482 0.12 -0.57 9.14
C PRO A 482 0.16 0.92 9.48
N VAL A 483 0.80 1.78 8.67
CA VAL A 483 0.85 3.24 8.93
C VAL A 483 -0.56 3.82 9.13
N SER A 484 -1.54 3.34 8.37
CA SER A 484 -2.94 3.68 8.59
C SER A 484 -3.86 2.48 8.34
N SER A 485 -5.15 2.64 8.69
CA SER A 485 -6.15 1.60 8.48
C SER A 485 -6.23 1.19 7.01
N PRO A 486 -6.20 -0.13 6.69
CA PRO A 486 -6.33 -0.60 5.32
C PRO A 486 -7.79 -0.60 4.82
N ASN A 487 -8.78 -0.18 5.64
CA ASN A 487 -10.17 -0.17 5.24
C ASN A 487 -10.42 0.80 4.06
N PRO A 488 -10.68 0.30 2.83
CA PRO A 488 -10.82 1.16 1.66
C PRO A 488 -12.02 2.11 1.76
N PHE A 489 -13.10 1.73 2.45
CA PHE A 489 -14.29 2.58 2.60
C PHE A 489 -14.02 3.81 3.48
N ASN A 490 -13.12 3.69 4.46
CA ASN A 490 -12.64 4.85 5.23
C ASN A 490 -11.90 5.83 4.34
N ALA A 491 -10.97 5.33 3.52
CA ALA A 491 -10.21 6.15 2.58
C ALA A 491 -11.10 6.80 1.50
N MET A 492 -12.10 6.07 1.00
CA MET A 492 -13.08 6.59 0.05
C MET A 492 -13.91 7.74 0.64
N ALA A 493 -14.45 7.55 1.87
CA ALA A 493 -15.18 8.60 2.57
C ALA A 493 -14.29 9.84 2.83
N GLN A 494 -13.07 9.61 3.24
CA GLN A 494 -12.10 10.68 3.53
C GLN A 494 -11.69 11.45 2.27
N ALA A 495 -11.44 10.77 1.16
CA ALA A 495 -11.09 11.39 -0.12
C ALA A 495 -12.16 12.35 -0.65
N ILE A 496 -13.43 12.04 -0.36
CA ILE A 496 -14.58 12.85 -0.75
C ILE A 496 -14.75 14.04 0.19
N THR A 497 -14.80 13.78 1.49
CA THR A 497 -15.19 14.77 2.50
C THR A 497 -14.06 15.62 3.00
N ARG A 498 -12.85 15.06 3.10
CA ARG A 498 -11.63 15.66 3.66
C ARG A 498 -11.84 16.26 5.07
N VAL A 499 -12.86 15.74 5.76
CA VAL A 499 -13.23 16.18 7.11
C VAL A 499 -12.33 15.50 8.14
N GLY A 500 -11.79 16.30 9.03
CA GLY A 500 -11.07 15.85 10.21
C GLY A 500 -11.58 16.54 11.46
N PRO A 501 -11.02 16.24 12.63
CA PRO A 501 -11.45 16.84 13.91
C PRO A 501 -11.27 18.35 13.97
N LYS A 502 -10.43 18.95 13.12
CA LYS A 502 -10.16 20.39 13.07
C LYS A 502 -10.80 21.11 11.86
N GLY A 503 -11.69 20.45 11.14
CA GLY A 503 -12.41 21.02 10.00
C GLY A 503 -12.24 20.26 8.69
N VAL A 504 -12.08 20.97 7.58
CA VAL A 504 -11.91 20.38 6.24
C VAL A 504 -10.54 20.76 5.68
N LEU A 505 -9.76 19.78 5.26
CA LEU A 505 -8.45 20.03 4.64
C LEU A 505 -8.62 20.31 3.14
N ASN A 506 -8.32 21.57 2.71
CA ASN A 506 -8.28 21.94 1.29
C ASN A 506 -9.47 21.35 0.49
N ALA A 507 -10.70 21.75 0.83
CA ALA A 507 -11.95 21.17 0.28
C ALA A 507 -11.99 21.05 -1.26
N ALA A 508 -11.29 21.95 -1.99
CA ALA A 508 -11.22 21.93 -3.43
C ALA A 508 -10.45 20.71 -4.00
N GLU A 509 -9.73 19.97 -3.16
CA GLU A 509 -9.00 18.77 -3.55
C GLU A 509 -9.78 17.46 -3.26
N GLY A 510 -11.03 17.57 -2.80
CA GLY A 510 -11.95 16.43 -2.70
C GLY A 510 -12.28 15.85 -4.07
N ILE A 511 -12.46 14.53 -4.14
CA ILE A 511 -12.80 13.79 -5.37
C ILE A 511 -14.08 12.97 -5.15
N ASP A 512 -14.74 12.58 -6.24
CA ASP A 512 -16.01 11.86 -6.15
C ASP A 512 -15.84 10.37 -5.82
N ARG A 513 -16.94 9.75 -5.37
CA ARG A 513 -16.97 8.34 -4.97
C ARG A 513 -16.69 7.37 -6.11
N GLU A 514 -17.16 7.67 -7.32
CA GLU A 514 -16.97 6.78 -8.46
C GLU A 514 -15.48 6.71 -8.83
N THR A 515 -14.78 7.85 -8.81
CA THR A 515 -13.32 7.92 -8.96
C THR A 515 -12.63 7.03 -7.92
N MET A 516 -13.09 7.05 -6.66
CA MET A 516 -12.50 6.21 -5.60
C MET A 516 -12.80 4.72 -5.79
N PHE A 517 -13.97 4.35 -6.34
CA PHE A 517 -14.22 2.94 -6.68
C PHE A 517 -13.27 2.44 -7.77
N TYR A 518 -13.02 3.23 -8.81
CA TYR A 518 -12.00 2.90 -9.81
C TYR A 518 -10.59 2.89 -9.20
N ALA A 519 -10.29 3.79 -8.25
CA ALA A 519 -8.99 3.88 -7.60
C ALA A 519 -8.61 2.61 -6.82
N TYR A 520 -9.58 1.96 -6.16
CA TYR A 520 -9.38 0.71 -5.42
C TYR A 520 -9.70 -0.56 -6.22
N THR A 521 -9.92 -0.45 -7.52
CA THR A 521 -10.21 -1.59 -8.41
C THR A 521 -9.27 -1.59 -9.62
N VAL A 522 -9.74 -1.20 -10.81
CA VAL A 522 -8.96 -1.30 -12.05
C VAL A 522 -7.71 -0.42 -12.06
N ASN A 523 -7.73 0.77 -11.43
CA ASN A 523 -6.55 1.63 -11.36
C ASN A 523 -5.47 1.04 -10.47
N ALA A 524 -5.86 0.49 -9.30
CA ALA A 524 -4.93 -0.22 -8.43
C ALA A 524 -4.41 -1.50 -9.10
N ALA A 525 -5.26 -2.26 -9.83
CA ALA A 525 -4.83 -3.41 -10.61
C ALA A 525 -3.74 -3.04 -11.63
N ARG A 526 -3.90 -1.88 -12.31
CA ARG A 526 -2.89 -1.34 -13.23
C ARG A 526 -1.61 -0.92 -12.51
N THR A 527 -1.72 -0.35 -11.31
CA THR A 527 -0.55 0.03 -10.50
C THR A 527 0.31 -1.17 -10.14
N ILE A 528 -0.33 -2.31 -9.88
CA ILE A 528 0.35 -3.55 -9.50
C ILE A 528 0.66 -4.48 -10.70
N GLY A 529 0.36 -4.04 -11.93
CA GLY A 529 0.65 -4.80 -13.16
C GLY A 529 -0.24 -6.03 -13.38
N LEU A 530 -1.46 -6.03 -12.83
CA LEU A 530 -2.38 -7.17 -12.89
C LEU A 530 -3.73 -6.84 -13.57
N GLU A 531 -3.88 -5.69 -14.23
CA GLU A 531 -5.14 -5.22 -14.81
C GLU A 531 -5.74 -6.15 -15.87
N GLN A 532 -4.93 -7.01 -16.49
CA GLN A 532 -5.42 -8.01 -17.45
C GLN A 532 -6.06 -9.23 -16.76
N ARG A 533 -5.86 -9.37 -15.43
CA ARG A 533 -6.29 -10.53 -14.66
C ARG A 533 -7.35 -10.23 -13.62
N ILE A 534 -7.29 -9.04 -13.00
CA ILE A 534 -8.12 -8.63 -11.86
C ILE A 534 -8.53 -7.16 -11.96
N GLY A 535 -9.28 -6.67 -10.99
CA GLY A 535 -9.65 -5.25 -10.82
C GLY A 535 -10.94 -4.86 -11.52
N SER A 536 -11.50 -5.73 -12.38
CA SER A 536 -12.83 -5.54 -12.97
C SER A 536 -13.51 -6.89 -13.23
N LEU A 537 -14.85 -6.89 -13.31
CA LEU A 537 -15.66 -8.09 -13.58
C LEU A 537 -15.90 -8.23 -15.08
N GLU A 538 -14.83 -8.35 -15.85
CA GLU A 538 -14.87 -8.61 -17.29
C GLU A 538 -14.69 -10.10 -17.57
N PRO A 539 -15.37 -10.64 -18.59
CA PRO A 539 -15.21 -12.05 -18.97
C PRO A 539 -13.75 -12.45 -19.14
N GLY A 540 -13.37 -13.58 -18.53
CA GLY A 540 -12.02 -14.14 -18.55
C GLY A 540 -11.11 -13.68 -17.40
N LYS A 541 -11.42 -12.58 -16.70
CA LYS A 541 -10.71 -12.15 -15.49
C LYS A 541 -11.09 -13.03 -14.29
N GLN A 542 -10.28 -13.00 -13.24
CA GLN A 542 -10.55 -13.70 -11.99
C GLN A 542 -11.86 -13.21 -11.37
N ALA A 543 -12.63 -14.13 -10.83
CA ALA A 543 -13.87 -13.82 -10.14
C ALA A 543 -13.58 -13.43 -8.69
N ASP A 544 -12.87 -12.30 -8.51
CA ASP A 544 -12.61 -11.67 -7.24
C ASP A 544 -13.64 -10.57 -7.04
N PHE A 545 -14.49 -10.72 -6.03
CA PHE A 545 -15.56 -9.76 -5.78
C PHE A 545 -15.97 -9.73 -4.30
N ILE A 546 -16.64 -8.65 -3.93
CA ILE A 546 -17.23 -8.47 -2.60
C ILE A 546 -18.73 -8.18 -2.69
N ILE A 547 -19.44 -8.57 -1.64
CA ILE A 547 -20.83 -8.18 -1.41
C ILE A 547 -20.85 -7.31 -0.16
N VAL A 548 -21.52 -6.15 -0.22
CA VAL A 548 -21.58 -5.19 0.88
C VAL A 548 -23.02 -4.98 1.36
N ASP A 549 -23.17 -4.47 2.60
CA ASP A 549 -24.44 -4.36 3.32
C ASP A 549 -25.37 -3.25 2.80
N ARG A 550 -24.85 -2.32 1.99
CA ARG A 550 -25.56 -1.12 1.55
C ARG A 550 -25.31 -0.76 0.10
N ASP A 551 -26.15 0.13 -0.45
CA ASP A 551 -25.92 0.72 -1.77
C ASP A 551 -24.87 1.84 -1.65
N VAL A 552 -23.61 1.50 -1.86
CA VAL A 552 -22.46 2.43 -1.74
C VAL A 552 -22.51 3.58 -2.76
N PHE A 553 -23.37 3.48 -3.79
CA PHE A 553 -23.57 4.54 -4.79
C PHE A 553 -24.57 5.60 -4.33
N LYS A 554 -25.41 5.28 -3.33
CA LYS A 554 -26.52 6.15 -2.89
C LYS A 554 -26.43 6.62 -1.46
N VAL A 555 -25.70 5.91 -0.58
CA VAL A 555 -25.54 6.33 0.81
C VAL A 555 -24.89 7.70 0.90
N ASP A 556 -25.14 8.42 2.00
CA ASP A 556 -24.45 9.66 2.31
C ASP A 556 -22.93 9.43 2.29
N GLU A 557 -22.18 10.42 1.81
CA GLU A 557 -20.72 10.32 1.63
C GLU A 557 -20.00 10.05 2.96
N LYS A 558 -20.50 10.65 4.04
CA LYS A 558 -19.98 10.40 5.39
C LYS A 558 -20.27 8.99 5.88
N ALA A 559 -21.39 8.39 5.44
CA ALA A 559 -21.77 7.03 5.83
C ALA A 559 -21.05 5.92 5.03
N LEU A 560 -20.21 6.28 4.05
CA LEU A 560 -19.41 5.28 3.32
C LEU A 560 -18.49 4.50 4.26
N HIS A 561 -17.91 5.15 5.28
CA HIS A 561 -17.02 4.48 6.22
C HIS A 561 -17.70 3.38 7.06
N ASP A 562 -19.03 3.44 7.21
CA ASP A 562 -19.80 2.41 7.93
C ASP A 562 -20.10 1.17 7.07
N THR A 563 -19.64 1.14 5.81
CA THR A 563 -19.91 0.02 4.90
C THR A 563 -19.27 -1.26 5.43
N ARG A 564 -20.07 -2.33 5.52
CA ARG A 564 -19.63 -3.64 5.99
C ARG A 564 -19.58 -4.62 4.83
N VAL A 565 -18.48 -5.34 4.76
CA VAL A 565 -18.32 -6.45 3.82
C VAL A 565 -19.08 -7.66 4.36
N LEU A 566 -20.05 -8.14 3.59
CA LEU A 566 -20.86 -9.33 3.93
C LEU A 566 -20.22 -10.62 3.43
N SER A 567 -19.47 -10.56 2.33
CA SER A 567 -18.61 -11.67 1.89
C SER A 567 -17.55 -11.17 0.93
N THR A 568 -16.40 -11.87 0.95
CA THR A 568 -15.30 -11.67 0.02
C THR A 568 -15.05 -12.97 -0.72
N TRP A 569 -14.93 -12.87 -2.02
CA TRP A 569 -14.71 -13.99 -2.94
C TRP A 569 -13.39 -13.82 -3.67
N PHE A 570 -12.60 -14.88 -3.71
CA PHE A 570 -11.32 -14.94 -4.38
C PHE A 570 -11.32 -16.11 -5.36
N ALA A 571 -11.12 -15.85 -6.64
CA ALA A 571 -11.20 -16.83 -7.71
C ALA A 571 -12.48 -17.70 -7.61
N GLY A 572 -13.63 -17.05 -7.43
CA GLY A 572 -14.94 -17.69 -7.33
C GLY A 572 -15.20 -18.47 -6.04
N ARG A 573 -14.29 -18.47 -5.07
CA ARG A 573 -14.43 -19.11 -3.76
C ARG A 573 -14.66 -18.09 -2.67
N GLU A 574 -15.60 -18.33 -1.77
CA GLU A 574 -15.85 -17.48 -0.62
C GLU A 574 -14.71 -17.66 0.39
N VAL A 575 -13.96 -16.57 0.66
CA VAL A 575 -12.80 -16.55 1.56
C VAL A 575 -13.07 -15.80 2.87
N TYR A 576 -14.17 -15.04 2.91
CA TYR A 576 -14.65 -14.38 4.11
C TYR A 576 -16.17 -14.27 4.09
N ALA A 577 -16.80 -14.61 5.20
CA ALA A 577 -18.13 -14.24 5.60
C ALA A 577 -18.12 -13.96 7.11
N PRO A 578 -18.82 -12.92 7.61
CA PRO A 578 -18.94 -12.71 9.06
C PRO A 578 -19.62 -13.92 9.72
N ALA A 579 -19.21 -14.22 10.96
CA ALA A 579 -19.89 -15.25 11.74
C ALA A 579 -21.40 -14.93 11.84
N ALA A 580 -22.24 -15.92 11.63
CA ALA A 580 -23.67 -15.77 11.88
C ALA A 580 -23.88 -15.45 13.37
N HIS A 581 -24.51 -14.32 13.67
CA HIS A 581 -24.88 -13.91 15.03
C HIS A 581 -26.16 -14.61 15.47
#